data_dcc7dffce59e0214eab2a02def3e8c2b
#
_entry.id   dcc7dffce59e0214eab2a02def3e8c2b
#
_cell.length_a   1.000
_cell.length_b   1.000
_cell.length_c   1.000
_cell.angle_alpha   90.00
_cell.angle_beta   90.00
_cell.angle_gamma   90.00
#
_symmetry.space_group_name_H-M   'P 1'
#
loop_
_entity.id
_entity.type
_entity.pdbx_description
1 polymer ?
#
loop_
_entity_poly.entity_id
_entity_poly.type
_entity_poly.pdbx_seq_one_letter_code
_entity_poly.pdbx_strand_id
1 'polypeptide(L)'
;MRLPHPHPVVALVATALVVVGLIGAYSYWEAYYQHRGFATVAFLPHARHGHLQTVQFYSPALHREAGYIVYTPPGYDQSRARYPVYYLLHGSPGRPVVFTDIAQLPVRMDNLISQHRMRPMILVFPDGRIDGSTYSDSEWANTPSGHFAAYVMNVVRDVDHHFRTLARRDDRVIAGFSAGAYGATNIALHNLKVFANLQSWSGYYLETATGVFAHADSAVLDANSPLRYVHRLRALIAKDPFRAFLFVGRDDDDSPQTGPMAAALAGAGAGVTWALYHGGHDWELWHAHLNQMLMLASRDTSVPPRRSHGVARSLTPGVVPIPHGSGRRHHRHVTERADRRKARHGRREGRRSRVPPAR
;
A
#
# COMPACT_ATOMS: atom_id res chain seq x y z
N MET A 1 -22.01 -56.39 7.77
CA MET A 1 -21.34 -56.37 6.47
C MET A 1 -19.96 -55.73 6.65
N ARG A 2 -18.85 -56.50 6.60
CA ARG A 2 -17.50 -55.94 6.74
C ARG A 2 -17.06 -55.50 5.36
N LEU A 3 -16.71 -54.21 5.20
CA LEU A 3 -16.13 -53.71 3.98
C LEU A 3 -14.78 -54.43 3.70
N PRO A 4 -14.51 -54.88 2.47
CA PRO A 4 -13.24 -55.50 2.18
C PRO A 4 -12.10 -54.49 2.37
N HIS A 5 -11.02 -54.92 3.01
CA HIS A 5 -9.83 -54.07 3.17
C HIS A 5 -9.20 -53.84 1.79
N PRO A 6 -8.85 -52.60 1.42
CA PRO A 6 -8.22 -52.30 0.16
C PRO A 6 -6.85 -53.01 0.05
N HIS A 7 -6.50 -53.47 -1.14
CA HIS A 7 -5.19 -54.06 -1.40
C HIS A 7 -4.10 -53.06 -1.00
N PRO A 8 -3.03 -53.45 -0.31
CA PRO A 8 -2.01 -52.51 0.22
C PRO A 8 -1.42 -51.58 -0.85
N VAL A 9 -1.27 -52.04 -2.09
CA VAL A 9 -0.82 -51.23 -3.22
C VAL A 9 -1.85 -50.15 -3.55
N VAL A 10 -3.14 -50.46 -3.54
CA VAL A 10 -4.20 -49.47 -3.81
C VAL A 10 -4.24 -48.43 -2.70
N ALA A 11 -4.08 -48.84 -1.43
CA ALA A 11 -4.01 -47.92 -0.31
C ALA A 11 -2.78 -46.98 -0.42
N LEU A 12 -1.61 -47.50 -0.83
CA LEU A 12 -0.40 -46.69 -1.03
C LEU A 12 -0.57 -45.66 -2.13
N VAL A 13 -1.11 -46.09 -3.28
CA VAL A 13 -1.36 -45.20 -4.43
C VAL A 13 -2.38 -44.11 -4.06
N ALA A 14 -3.47 -44.48 -3.38
CA ALA A 14 -4.46 -43.50 -2.92
C ALA A 14 -3.85 -42.47 -1.96
N THR A 15 -3.03 -42.92 -1.01
CA THR A 15 -2.32 -42.03 -0.09
C THR A 15 -1.38 -41.09 -0.83
N ALA A 16 -0.60 -41.61 -1.81
CA ALA A 16 0.31 -40.79 -2.59
C ALA A 16 -0.45 -39.70 -3.39
N LEU A 17 -1.57 -40.05 -4.01
CA LEU A 17 -2.41 -39.08 -4.74
C LEU A 17 -2.99 -38.02 -3.83
N VAL A 18 -3.43 -38.37 -2.61
CA VAL A 18 -3.89 -37.41 -1.61
C VAL A 18 -2.77 -36.45 -1.22
N VAL A 19 -1.57 -36.98 -0.94
CA VAL A 19 -0.41 -36.13 -0.59
C VAL A 19 -0.04 -35.18 -1.72
N VAL A 20 0.02 -35.65 -2.97
CA VAL A 20 0.28 -34.81 -4.13
C VAL A 20 -0.81 -33.74 -4.29
N GLY A 21 -2.08 -34.12 -4.10
CA GLY A 21 -3.21 -33.19 -4.15
C GLY A 21 -3.13 -32.10 -3.06
N LEU A 22 -2.75 -32.45 -1.85
CA LEU A 22 -2.57 -31.50 -0.75
C LEU A 22 -1.39 -30.54 -1.00
N ILE A 23 -0.27 -31.06 -1.52
CA ILE A 23 0.89 -30.23 -1.89
C ILE A 23 0.48 -29.26 -3.01
N GLY A 24 -0.23 -29.74 -4.03
CA GLY A 24 -0.71 -28.88 -5.13
C GLY A 24 -1.68 -27.81 -4.65
N ALA A 25 -2.63 -28.17 -3.78
CA ALA A 25 -3.58 -27.23 -3.21
C ALA A 25 -2.89 -26.17 -2.33
N TYR A 26 -1.91 -26.59 -1.51
CA TYR A 26 -1.13 -25.67 -0.69
C TYR A 26 -0.29 -24.69 -1.57
N SER A 27 0.41 -25.23 -2.57
CA SER A 27 1.21 -24.40 -3.50
C SER A 27 0.35 -23.41 -4.28
N TYR A 28 -0.86 -23.82 -4.70
CA TYR A 28 -1.82 -22.95 -5.36
C TYR A 28 -2.31 -21.86 -4.40
N TRP A 29 -2.67 -22.23 -3.16
CA TRP A 29 -3.10 -21.28 -2.14
C TRP A 29 -2.00 -20.26 -1.83
N GLU A 30 -0.77 -20.69 -1.62
CA GLU A 30 0.38 -19.82 -1.36
C GLU A 30 0.62 -18.86 -2.52
N ALA A 31 0.68 -19.36 -3.75
CA ALA A 31 0.98 -18.55 -4.93
C ALA A 31 -0.12 -17.51 -5.23
N TYR A 32 -1.39 -17.91 -5.20
CA TYR A 32 -2.48 -17.07 -5.70
C TYR A 32 -3.26 -16.34 -4.62
N TYR A 33 -3.41 -16.92 -3.42
CA TYR A 33 -4.16 -16.28 -2.34
C TYR A 33 -3.26 -15.51 -1.38
N GLN A 34 -2.11 -16.08 -1.01
CA GLN A 34 -1.20 -15.43 -0.08
C GLN A 34 -0.34 -14.38 -0.77
N HIS A 35 0.27 -14.70 -1.92
CA HIS A 35 1.23 -13.82 -2.60
C HIS A 35 0.71 -13.14 -3.87
N ARG A 36 -0.54 -13.35 -4.24
CA ARG A 36 -1.14 -12.79 -5.47
C ARG A 36 -0.34 -13.06 -6.75
N GLY A 37 0.27 -14.23 -6.86
CA GLY A 37 1.11 -14.60 -8.01
C GLY A 37 2.53 -14.04 -7.97
N PHE A 38 2.89 -13.19 -7.01
CA PHE A 38 4.25 -12.71 -6.87
C PHE A 38 5.17 -13.79 -6.30
N ALA A 39 6.39 -13.84 -6.82
CA ALA A 39 7.40 -14.73 -6.30
C ALA A 39 7.76 -14.40 -4.84
N THR A 40 7.96 -15.42 -4.03
CA THR A 40 8.45 -15.26 -2.68
C THR A 40 9.83 -14.62 -2.68
N VAL A 41 10.00 -13.56 -1.92
CA VAL A 41 11.30 -12.89 -1.74
C VAL A 41 12.15 -13.74 -0.81
N ALA A 42 13.25 -14.28 -1.34
CA ALA A 42 14.19 -15.03 -0.52
C ALA A 42 15.01 -14.11 0.38
N PHE A 43 15.32 -14.57 1.59
CA PHE A 43 16.33 -13.94 2.42
C PHE A 43 17.72 -14.06 1.77
N LEU A 44 18.48 -12.99 1.84
CA LEU A 44 19.89 -13.05 1.44
C LEU A 44 20.68 -13.97 2.39
N PRO A 45 21.70 -14.69 1.90
CA PRO A 45 22.60 -15.46 2.75
C PRO A 45 23.16 -14.56 3.88
N HIS A 46 23.12 -15.06 5.11
CA HIS A 46 23.59 -14.35 6.31
C HIS A 46 22.80 -13.07 6.69
N ALA A 47 21.70 -12.75 6.04
CA ALA A 47 20.80 -11.68 6.51
C ALA A 47 20.25 -12.07 7.89
N ARG A 48 20.40 -11.18 8.87
CA ARG A 48 19.72 -11.32 10.16
C ARG A 48 18.26 -10.97 9.99
N HIS A 49 17.38 -11.66 10.72
CA HIS A 49 15.94 -11.47 10.59
C HIS A 49 15.41 -10.57 11.70
N GLY A 50 14.45 -9.73 11.33
CA GLY A 50 13.62 -9.03 12.27
C GLY A 50 12.52 -9.94 12.84
N HIS A 51 11.69 -9.38 13.69
CA HIS A 51 10.61 -10.11 14.34
C HIS A 51 9.26 -9.48 14.04
N LEU A 52 8.27 -10.32 13.71
CA LEU A 52 6.87 -9.94 13.53
C LEU A 52 6.06 -10.36 14.74
N GLN A 53 5.18 -9.47 15.20
CA GLN A 53 4.18 -9.80 16.21
C GLN A 53 2.88 -9.05 15.96
N THR A 54 1.77 -9.65 16.38
CA THR A 54 0.46 -9.00 16.43
C THR A 54 0.23 -8.46 17.84
N VAL A 55 -0.13 -7.19 17.91
CA VAL A 55 -0.46 -6.51 19.18
C VAL A 55 -1.94 -6.23 19.22
N GLN A 56 -2.58 -6.52 20.35
CA GLN A 56 -3.96 -6.15 20.66
C GLN A 56 -3.94 -5.15 21.80
N PHE A 57 -4.77 -4.11 21.72
CA PHE A 57 -4.89 -3.09 22.74
C PHE A 57 -6.30 -2.48 22.71
N TYR A 58 -6.75 -1.96 23.83
CA TYR A 58 -7.99 -1.20 23.86
C TYR A 58 -7.82 0.14 23.19
N SER A 59 -8.60 0.43 22.12
CA SER A 59 -8.62 1.71 21.45
C SER A 59 -9.73 2.61 22.00
N PRO A 60 -9.39 3.70 22.69
CA PRO A 60 -10.40 4.66 23.14
C PRO A 60 -11.18 5.29 21.96
N ALA A 61 -10.56 5.41 20.79
CA ALA A 61 -11.21 5.98 19.61
C ALA A 61 -12.27 5.06 19.00
N LEU A 62 -12.08 3.74 19.11
CA LEU A 62 -13.02 2.74 18.59
C LEU A 62 -13.91 2.14 19.68
N HIS A 63 -13.67 2.45 20.96
CA HIS A 63 -14.36 1.89 22.14
C HIS A 63 -14.35 0.35 22.17
N ARG A 64 -13.27 -0.28 21.66
CA ARG A 64 -13.12 -1.74 21.60
C ARG A 64 -11.66 -2.14 21.53
N GLU A 65 -11.43 -3.45 21.71
CA GLU A 65 -10.15 -4.05 21.35
C GLU A 65 -9.90 -3.88 19.84
N ALA A 66 -8.69 -3.47 19.52
CA ALA A 66 -8.20 -3.28 18.17
C ALA A 66 -6.73 -3.68 18.10
N GLY A 67 -6.23 -3.94 16.91
CA GLY A 67 -4.88 -4.47 16.78
C GLY A 67 -4.09 -3.89 15.62
N TYR A 68 -2.79 -4.15 15.66
CA TYR A 68 -1.87 -3.89 14.57
C TYR A 68 -0.80 -4.99 14.51
N ILE A 69 -0.20 -5.16 13.34
CA ILE A 69 1.01 -5.97 13.21
C ILE A 69 2.21 -5.02 13.31
N VAL A 70 3.23 -5.46 14.04
CA VAL A 70 4.49 -4.71 14.15
C VAL A 70 5.68 -5.61 13.76
N TYR A 71 6.58 -5.05 12.97
CA TYR A 71 7.88 -5.64 12.69
C TYR A 71 8.95 -4.81 13.39
N THR A 72 9.82 -5.49 14.15
CA THR A 72 11.03 -4.92 14.75
C THR A 72 12.26 -5.39 13.97
N PRO A 73 13.24 -4.49 13.70
CA PRO A 73 14.34 -4.82 12.81
C PRO A 73 15.36 -5.79 13.44
N PRO A 74 16.21 -6.42 12.63
CA PRO A 74 17.29 -7.30 13.11
C PRO A 74 18.12 -6.65 14.21
N GLY A 75 18.37 -7.38 15.28
CA GLY A 75 19.15 -6.88 16.41
C GLY A 75 18.38 -6.01 17.40
N TYR A 76 17.05 -5.87 17.20
CA TYR A 76 16.23 -5.09 18.12
C TYR A 76 16.41 -5.55 19.57
N ASP A 77 16.24 -6.82 19.90
CA ASP A 77 16.29 -7.33 21.28
C ASP A 77 17.69 -7.31 21.91
N GLN A 78 18.74 -7.29 21.08
CA GLN A 78 20.13 -7.21 21.53
C GLN A 78 20.66 -5.78 21.68
N SER A 79 19.82 -4.77 21.38
CA SER A 79 20.21 -3.36 21.38
C SER A 79 19.29 -2.53 22.28
N ARG A 80 19.79 -1.43 22.81
CA ARG A 80 19.00 -0.38 23.47
C ARG A 80 18.67 0.78 22.53
N ALA A 81 19.01 0.67 21.25
CA ALA A 81 18.77 1.69 20.25
C ALA A 81 17.27 1.99 20.10
N ARG A 82 16.96 3.23 19.73
CA ARG A 82 15.63 3.67 19.34
C ARG A 82 15.58 3.82 17.83
N TYR A 83 14.42 3.56 17.26
CA TYR A 83 14.22 3.42 15.81
C TYR A 83 13.17 4.38 15.29
N PRO A 84 13.32 4.90 14.06
CA PRO A 84 12.23 5.57 13.36
C PRO A 84 11.11 4.57 13.08
N VAL A 85 9.90 5.08 12.88
CA VAL A 85 8.71 4.24 12.66
C VAL A 85 8.06 4.56 11.32
N TYR A 86 7.68 3.50 10.62
CA TYR A 86 6.96 3.57 9.37
C TYR A 86 5.58 2.92 9.52
N TYR A 87 4.55 3.74 9.56
CA TYR A 87 3.14 3.33 9.64
C TYR A 87 2.60 3.14 8.23
N LEU A 88 2.03 1.97 7.92
CA LEU A 88 1.52 1.62 6.60
C LEU A 88 0.05 1.22 6.69
N LEU A 89 -0.80 1.96 5.98
CA LEU A 89 -2.24 1.79 5.93
C LEU A 89 -2.62 1.00 4.67
N HIS A 90 -3.37 -0.09 4.86
CA HIS A 90 -3.82 -0.93 3.74
C HIS A 90 -4.96 -0.25 2.96
N GLY A 91 -5.14 -0.67 1.71
CA GLY A 91 -6.27 -0.25 0.88
C GLY A 91 -7.54 -1.05 1.18
N SER A 92 -8.60 -0.76 0.45
CA SER A 92 -9.86 -1.49 0.51
C SER A 92 -10.17 -2.13 -0.85
N PRO A 93 -10.62 -3.41 -0.87
CA PRO A 93 -10.67 -4.36 0.25
C PRO A 93 -9.26 -4.75 0.72
N GLY A 94 -9.06 -4.87 2.04
CA GLY A 94 -7.73 -5.18 2.56
C GLY A 94 -7.67 -5.50 4.04
N ARG A 95 -6.46 -5.80 4.49
CA ARG A 95 -6.13 -6.13 5.88
C ARG A 95 -4.62 -5.97 6.11
N PRO A 96 -4.14 -5.86 7.36
CA PRO A 96 -2.71 -5.60 7.65
C PRO A 96 -1.73 -6.60 7.04
N VAL A 97 -2.11 -7.88 6.95
CA VAL A 97 -1.24 -8.94 6.43
C VAL A 97 -0.86 -8.78 4.95
N VAL A 98 -1.51 -7.89 4.19
CA VAL A 98 -1.07 -7.61 2.81
C VAL A 98 0.37 -7.10 2.76
N PHE A 99 0.84 -6.46 3.82
CA PHE A 99 2.22 -5.96 3.92
C PHE A 99 3.23 -7.06 4.24
N THR A 100 2.80 -8.14 4.89
CA THR A 100 3.65 -9.31 5.19
C THR A 100 3.60 -10.34 4.07
N ASP A 101 2.43 -10.59 3.50
CA ASP A 101 2.19 -11.69 2.59
C ASP A 101 2.45 -11.27 1.12
N ILE A 102 1.75 -10.24 0.64
CA ILE A 102 1.87 -9.79 -0.75
C ILE A 102 3.10 -8.90 -0.92
N ALA A 103 3.21 -7.86 -0.11
CA ALA A 103 4.32 -6.92 -0.16
C ALA A 103 5.63 -7.49 0.38
N GLN A 104 5.58 -8.49 1.24
CA GLN A 104 6.73 -9.17 1.86
C GLN A 104 7.74 -8.17 2.45
N LEU A 105 7.23 -7.09 3.08
CA LEU A 105 8.06 -5.98 3.57
C LEU A 105 9.11 -6.41 4.60
N PRO A 106 8.82 -7.34 5.56
CA PRO A 106 9.83 -7.79 6.51
C PRO A 106 11.07 -8.36 5.85
N VAL A 107 10.92 -9.29 4.91
CA VAL A 107 12.04 -9.91 4.19
C VAL A 107 12.81 -8.90 3.34
N ARG A 108 12.08 -8.00 2.66
CA ARG A 108 12.69 -6.92 1.88
C ARG A 108 13.51 -6.00 2.76
N MET A 109 12.99 -5.67 3.93
CA MET A 109 13.66 -4.81 4.88
C MET A 109 14.92 -5.46 5.46
N ASP A 110 14.85 -6.73 5.87
CA ASP A 110 16.01 -7.50 6.33
C ASP A 110 17.11 -7.53 5.27
N ASN A 111 16.76 -7.78 4.03
CA ASN A 111 17.70 -7.79 2.91
C ASN A 111 18.32 -6.41 2.65
N LEU A 112 17.53 -5.35 2.66
CA LEU A 112 18.02 -3.98 2.44
C LEU A 112 18.93 -3.51 3.59
N ILE A 113 18.61 -3.88 4.83
CA ILE A 113 19.46 -3.60 6.01
C ILE A 113 20.78 -4.37 5.89
N SER A 114 20.73 -5.66 5.54
CA SER A 114 21.93 -6.50 5.35
C SER A 114 22.84 -5.96 4.25
N GLN A 115 22.26 -5.33 3.22
CA GLN A 115 23.01 -4.67 2.14
C GLN A 115 23.47 -3.24 2.48
N HIS A 116 23.24 -2.74 3.69
CA HIS A 116 23.49 -1.36 4.10
C HIS A 116 22.80 -0.29 3.21
N ARG A 117 21.68 -0.64 2.56
CA ARG A 117 20.90 0.24 1.67
C ARG A 117 19.86 1.06 2.41
N MET A 118 19.53 0.68 3.63
CA MET A 118 18.65 1.44 4.52
C MET A 118 19.05 1.27 5.99
N ARG A 119 18.62 2.21 6.83
CA ARG A 119 18.73 2.09 8.29
C ARG A 119 17.59 1.22 8.83
N PRO A 120 17.82 0.50 9.94
CA PRO A 120 16.76 -0.22 10.62
C PRO A 120 15.61 0.72 11.05
N MET A 121 14.37 0.28 10.85
CA MET A 121 13.13 0.97 11.23
C MET A 121 12.16 -0.04 11.84
N ILE A 122 11.21 0.43 12.63
CA ILE A 122 10.02 -0.33 13.03
C ILE A 122 8.96 -0.12 11.94
N LEU A 123 8.31 -1.21 11.47
CA LEU A 123 7.13 -1.12 10.62
C LEU A 123 5.89 -1.41 11.45
N VAL A 124 4.82 -0.67 11.20
CA VAL A 124 3.54 -0.83 11.90
C VAL A 124 2.42 -0.87 10.86
N PHE A 125 1.60 -1.90 10.92
CA PHE A 125 0.48 -2.14 10.02
C PHE A 125 -0.82 -2.15 10.82
N PRO A 126 -1.50 -0.99 10.99
CA PRO A 126 -2.79 -0.93 11.69
C PRO A 126 -3.89 -1.67 10.92
N ASP A 127 -4.94 -2.07 11.62
CA ASP A 127 -6.13 -2.72 11.04
C ASP A 127 -7.27 -1.70 10.89
N GLY A 128 -7.54 -1.29 9.65
CA GLY A 128 -8.58 -0.30 9.32
C GLY A 128 -9.96 -0.88 9.05
N ARG A 129 -10.20 -2.17 9.30
CA ARG A 129 -11.48 -2.80 9.05
C ARG A 129 -12.51 -2.45 10.13
N ILE A 130 -13.73 -2.08 9.72
CA ILE A 130 -14.76 -1.66 10.67
C ILE A 130 -15.19 -2.81 11.56
N ASP A 131 -15.49 -3.97 10.99
CA ASP A 131 -16.05 -5.15 11.65
C ASP A 131 -15.15 -6.40 11.55
N GLY A 132 -13.91 -6.22 11.10
CA GLY A 132 -12.97 -7.31 10.85
C GLY A 132 -13.14 -7.99 9.48
N SER A 133 -14.18 -7.69 8.72
CA SER A 133 -14.33 -8.14 7.33
C SER A 133 -13.32 -7.47 6.42
N THR A 134 -12.75 -8.22 5.48
CA THR A 134 -11.83 -7.68 4.47
C THR A 134 -12.51 -6.64 3.56
N TYR A 135 -13.82 -6.70 3.44
CA TYR A 135 -14.62 -5.82 2.58
C TYR A 135 -15.21 -4.62 3.32
N SER A 136 -15.04 -4.53 4.64
CA SER A 136 -15.48 -3.36 5.41
C SER A 136 -14.40 -2.28 5.34
N ASP A 137 -14.77 -1.15 4.77
CA ASP A 137 -13.89 -0.01 4.55
C ASP A 137 -14.20 1.12 5.52
N SER A 138 -13.18 1.64 6.18
CA SER A 138 -13.29 2.79 7.07
C SER A 138 -12.83 4.10 6.43
N GLU A 139 -12.26 4.03 5.22
CA GLU A 139 -11.54 5.15 4.61
C GLU A 139 -10.49 5.78 5.55
N TRP A 140 -10.12 5.06 6.60
CA TRP A 140 -9.24 5.57 7.67
C TRP A 140 -9.70 6.91 8.25
N ALA A 141 -11.00 7.22 8.15
CA ALA A 141 -11.60 8.49 8.52
C ALA A 141 -12.34 8.41 9.86
N ASN A 142 -12.63 9.55 10.44
CA ASN A 142 -13.53 9.65 11.57
C ASN A 142 -14.96 9.84 11.05
N THR A 143 -15.76 8.78 11.12
CA THR A 143 -17.14 8.73 10.64
C THR A 143 -18.06 8.13 11.69
N PRO A 144 -19.38 8.13 11.51
CA PRO A 144 -20.29 7.40 12.40
C PRO A 144 -20.01 5.90 12.50
N SER A 145 -19.35 5.30 11.48
CA SER A 145 -18.94 3.89 11.47
C SER A 145 -17.71 3.58 12.33
N GLY A 146 -17.02 4.61 12.81
CA GLY A 146 -15.86 4.51 13.68
C GLY A 146 -14.86 5.67 13.49
N HIS A 147 -14.09 5.95 14.52
CA HIS A 147 -13.09 7.03 14.51
C HIS A 147 -11.70 6.48 14.11
N PHE A 148 -11.55 6.02 12.85
CA PHE A 148 -10.34 5.32 12.43
C PHE A 148 -9.11 6.22 12.27
N ALA A 149 -9.28 7.49 11.93
CA ALA A 149 -8.15 8.44 11.98
C ALA A 149 -7.63 8.63 13.42
N ALA A 150 -8.53 8.73 14.39
CA ALA A 150 -8.17 8.80 15.81
C ALA A 150 -7.60 7.47 16.33
N TYR A 151 -8.07 6.33 15.81
CA TYR A 151 -7.48 5.01 16.12
C TYR A 151 -6.02 4.92 15.66
N VAL A 152 -5.66 5.40 14.48
CA VAL A 152 -4.25 5.46 14.06
C VAL A 152 -3.42 6.27 15.05
N MET A 153 -3.96 7.33 15.62
CA MET A 153 -3.28 8.11 16.67
C MET A 153 -3.19 7.35 18.01
N ASN A 154 -4.15 6.42 18.28
CA ASN A 154 -4.02 5.51 19.43
C ASN A 154 -2.89 4.49 19.18
N VAL A 155 -2.80 3.93 17.96
CA VAL A 155 -1.68 3.04 17.56
C VAL A 155 -0.33 3.74 17.73
N VAL A 156 -0.20 4.99 17.29
CA VAL A 156 1.06 5.77 17.45
C VAL A 156 1.47 5.86 18.92
N ARG A 157 0.53 6.15 19.82
CA ARG A 157 0.81 6.25 21.27
C ARG A 157 1.18 4.89 21.87
N ASP A 158 0.45 3.85 21.48
CA ASP A 158 0.71 2.49 21.95
C ASP A 158 2.07 1.97 21.51
N VAL A 159 2.43 2.20 20.25
CA VAL A 159 3.74 1.87 19.69
C VAL A 159 4.87 2.63 20.39
N ASP A 160 4.70 3.93 20.65
CA ASP A 160 5.71 4.72 21.36
C ASP A 160 5.88 4.28 22.82
N HIS A 161 4.82 3.73 23.44
CA HIS A 161 4.84 3.22 24.80
C HIS A 161 5.54 1.86 24.91
N HIS A 162 5.25 0.95 23.99
CA HIS A 162 5.70 -0.44 24.08
C HIS A 162 7.00 -0.74 23.31
N PHE A 163 7.35 0.10 22.33
CA PHE A 163 8.52 -0.12 21.48
C PHE A 163 9.56 1.01 21.62
N ARG A 164 10.80 0.70 21.33
CA ARG A 164 11.89 1.67 21.37
C ARG A 164 11.89 2.55 20.12
N THR A 165 10.94 3.47 20.07
CA THR A 165 10.80 4.45 19.00
C THR A 165 11.62 5.71 19.29
N LEU A 166 11.96 6.47 18.26
CA LEU A 166 12.53 7.81 18.41
C LEU A 166 11.44 8.82 18.82
N ALA A 167 10.18 8.49 18.74
CA ALA A 167 9.00 9.23 19.21
C ALA A 167 8.96 10.72 18.78
N ARG A 168 9.64 11.10 17.68
CA ARG A 168 9.66 12.45 17.13
C ARG A 168 8.96 12.48 15.77
N ARG A 169 8.35 13.60 15.42
CA ARG A 169 7.64 13.76 14.14
C ARG A 169 8.53 13.47 12.93
N ASP A 170 9.79 13.89 12.98
CA ASP A 170 10.74 13.75 11.87
C ASP A 170 11.18 12.30 11.67
N ASP A 171 11.03 11.47 12.69
CA ASP A 171 11.35 10.04 12.67
C ASP A 171 10.12 9.16 12.40
N ARG A 172 8.98 9.76 12.05
CA ARG A 172 7.77 9.03 11.65
C ARG A 172 7.44 9.25 10.18
N VAL A 173 7.15 8.16 9.49
CA VAL A 173 6.56 8.16 8.16
C VAL A 173 5.18 7.52 8.27
N ILE A 174 4.19 8.12 7.64
CA ILE A 174 2.89 7.49 7.42
C ILE A 174 2.71 7.28 5.92
N ALA A 175 2.23 6.11 5.53
CA ALA A 175 2.03 5.75 4.15
C ALA A 175 0.83 4.83 3.96
N GLY A 176 0.45 4.63 2.72
CA GLY A 176 -0.53 3.63 2.35
C GLY A 176 -0.75 3.59 0.84
N PHE A 177 -1.57 2.65 0.41
CA PHE A 177 -2.01 2.53 -0.97
C PHE A 177 -3.53 2.59 -1.07
N SER A 178 -4.08 3.13 -2.16
CA SER A 178 -5.54 3.23 -2.39
C SER A 178 -6.23 3.99 -1.24
N ALA A 179 -7.28 3.44 -0.62
CA ALA A 179 -7.90 3.98 0.59
C ALA A 179 -6.88 4.29 1.71
N GLY A 180 -5.84 3.44 1.86
CA GLY A 180 -4.75 3.72 2.80
C GLY A 180 -3.89 4.92 2.42
N ALA A 181 -3.72 5.23 1.15
CA ALA A 181 -3.01 6.41 0.68
C ALA A 181 -3.81 7.70 0.95
N TYR A 182 -5.11 7.64 0.73
CA TYR A 182 -6.04 8.68 1.15
C TYR A 182 -5.97 8.90 2.67
N GLY A 183 -6.18 7.83 3.44
CA GLY A 183 -6.15 7.89 4.90
C GLY A 183 -4.82 8.42 5.45
N ALA A 184 -3.68 7.94 4.93
CA ALA A 184 -2.36 8.43 5.31
C ALA A 184 -2.21 9.92 5.04
N THR A 185 -2.68 10.40 3.89
CA THR A 185 -2.62 11.82 3.51
C THR A 185 -3.50 12.66 4.43
N ASN A 186 -4.76 12.25 4.62
CA ASN A 186 -5.71 12.98 5.46
C ASN A 186 -5.25 13.03 6.94
N ILE A 187 -4.81 11.89 7.48
CA ILE A 187 -4.31 11.80 8.86
C ILE A 187 -3.04 12.64 9.05
N ALA A 188 -2.07 12.56 8.13
CA ALA A 188 -0.83 13.32 8.24
C ALA A 188 -1.08 14.84 8.26
N LEU A 189 -1.93 15.33 7.37
CA LEU A 189 -2.24 16.74 7.23
C LEU A 189 -3.01 17.31 8.43
N HIS A 190 -3.85 16.49 9.08
CA HIS A 190 -4.50 16.87 10.35
C HIS A 190 -3.56 16.74 11.57
N ASN A 191 -2.42 16.05 11.43
CA ASN A 191 -1.49 15.74 12.53
C ASN A 191 -0.03 16.11 12.19
N LEU A 192 0.20 17.32 11.65
CA LEU A 192 1.53 17.80 11.24
C LEU A 192 2.57 17.82 12.39
N LYS A 193 2.12 17.86 13.65
CA LYS A 193 2.99 17.77 14.83
C LYS A 193 3.42 16.33 15.14
N VAL A 194 2.80 15.35 14.51
CA VAL A 194 3.09 13.92 14.74
C VAL A 194 3.86 13.31 13.58
N PHE A 195 3.50 13.68 12.34
CA PHE A 195 4.14 13.17 11.13
C PHE A 195 4.81 14.29 10.34
N ALA A 196 6.06 14.08 9.97
CA ALA A 196 6.80 14.96 9.08
C ALA A 196 6.92 14.41 7.65
N ASN A 197 6.69 13.11 7.47
CA ASN A 197 6.92 12.42 6.20
C ASN A 197 5.69 11.59 5.81
N LEU A 198 5.24 11.79 4.56
CA LEU A 198 4.12 11.10 3.93
C LEU A 198 4.59 10.34 2.70
N GLN A 199 4.07 9.12 2.51
CA GLN A 199 4.10 8.47 1.20
C GLN A 199 2.67 8.05 0.83
N SER A 200 2.22 8.41 -0.38
CA SER A 200 0.87 8.13 -0.87
C SER A 200 0.95 7.41 -2.22
N TRP A 201 0.47 6.16 -2.27
CA TRP A 201 0.59 5.27 -3.41
C TRP A 201 -0.79 5.04 -4.02
N SER A 202 -1.04 5.54 -5.24
CA SER A 202 -2.35 5.46 -5.90
C SER A 202 -3.48 5.99 -5.02
N GLY A 203 -3.31 7.20 -4.47
CA GLY A 203 -4.29 7.83 -3.61
C GLY A 203 -5.24 8.74 -4.36
N TYR A 204 -6.45 8.89 -3.82
CA TYR A 204 -7.39 9.93 -4.15
C TYR A 204 -7.45 10.98 -3.03
N TYR A 205 -7.99 12.17 -3.30
CA TYR A 205 -7.85 13.30 -2.38
C TYR A 205 -9.09 14.20 -2.33
N LEU A 206 -10.20 13.74 -2.93
CA LEU A 206 -11.51 14.36 -2.89
C LEU A 206 -12.54 13.30 -2.48
N GLU A 207 -13.21 13.53 -1.36
CA GLU A 207 -14.29 12.68 -0.91
C GLU A 207 -15.62 13.05 -1.52
N THR A 208 -16.47 12.04 -1.67
CA THR A 208 -17.84 12.16 -2.14
C THR A 208 -18.81 11.56 -1.13
N ALA A 209 -20.09 11.89 -1.23
CA ALA A 209 -21.13 11.37 -0.35
C ALA A 209 -21.47 9.90 -0.68
N THR A 210 -20.48 8.99 -0.59
CA THR A 210 -20.58 7.55 -0.84
C THR A 210 -19.93 6.76 0.29
N GLY A 211 -20.14 5.44 0.32
CA GLY A 211 -19.52 4.56 1.33
C GLY A 211 -19.74 5.06 2.76
N VAL A 212 -18.68 5.20 3.54
CA VAL A 212 -18.73 5.70 4.93
C VAL A 212 -19.10 7.18 5.03
N PHE A 213 -19.08 7.92 3.90
CA PHE A 213 -19.49 9.31 3.80
C PHE A 213 -20.89 9.49 3.17
N ALA A 214 -21.68 8.43 2.95
CA ALA A 214 -22.96 8.48 2.25
C ALA A 214 -23.97 9.52 2.81
N HIS A 215 -23.87 9.85 4.09
CA HIS A 215 -24.72 10.83 4.76
C HIS A 215 -23.95 12.08 5.24
N ALA A 216 -22.73 12.27 4.75
CA ALA A 216 -21.91 13.41 5.12
C ALA A 216 -22.40 14.68 4.41
N ASP A 217 -22.48 15.77 5.14
CA ASP A 217 -22.70 17.10 4.57
C ASP A 217 -21.44 17.63 3.87
N SER A 218 -21.58 18.75 3.18
CA SER A 218 -20.46 19.36 2.44
C SER A 218 -19.30 19.77 3.36
N ALA A 219 -19.56 20.16 4.60
CA ALA A 219 -18.51 20.56 5.54
C ALA A 219 -17.67 19.37 5.99
N VAL A 220 -18.32 18.22 6.23
CA VAL A 220 -17.64 16.96 6.54
C VAL A 220 -16.82 16.47 5.33
N LEU A 221 -17.38 16.51 4.12
CA LEU A 221 -16.67 16.15 2.89
C LEU A 221 -15.47 17.08 2.66
N ASP A 222 -15.62 18.38 2.85
CA ASP A 222 -14.55 19.36 2.70
C ASP A 222 -13.42 19.14 3.72
N ALA A 223 -13.76 18.81 4.98
CA ALA A 223 -12.80 18.51 6.02
C ALA A 223 -12.04 17.20 5.80
N ASN A 224 -12.60 16.28 5.01
CA ASN A 224 -12.00 15.00 4.66
C ASN A 224 -11.47 14.94 3.20
N SER A 225 -11.43 16.06 2.50
CA SER A 225 -10.91 16.17 1.13
C SER A 225 -9.58 16.95 1.14
N PRO A 226 -8.41 16.28 1.21
CA PRO A 226 -7.10 16.94 1.25
C PRO A 226 -6.91 18.03 0.21
N LEU A 227 -7.35 17.84 -1.03
CA LEU A 227 -7.28 18.84 -2.09
C LEU A 227 -8.07 20.12 -1.78
N ARG A 228 -9.14 20.04 -0.97
CA ARG A 228 -9.97 21.20 -0.64
C ARG A 228 -9.41 22.04 0.51
N TYR A 229 -8.66 21.42 1.45
CA TYR A 229 -8.23 22.14 2.65
C TYR A 229 -6.71 22.38 2.78
N VAL A 230 -5.86 21.65 2.04
CA VAL A 230 -4.40 21.69 2.22
C VAL A 230 -3.81 23.12 2.11
N HIS A 231 -4.40 23.98 1.27
CA HIS A 231 -3.97 25.37 1.11
C HIS A 231 -4.05 26.17 2.41
N ARG A 232 -4.96 25.82 3.31
CA ARG A 232 -5.14 26.46 4.63
C ARG A 232 -4.02 26.11 5.61
N LEU A 233 -3.25 25.05 5.32
CA LEU A 233 -2.19 24.56 6.19
C LEU A 233 -0.84 25.25 5.96
N ARG A 234 -0.75 26.23 5.05
CA ARG A 234 0.51 26.93 4.70
C ARG A 234 1.27 27.43 5.92
N ALA A 235 0.60 28.11 6.85
CA ALA A 235 1.24 28.64 8.06
C ALA A 235 1.75 27.53 8.99
N LEU A 236 1.01 26.42 9.10
CA LEU A 236 1.41 25.25 9.91
C LEU A 236 2.59 24.54 9.28
N ILE A 237 2.56 24.29 7.95
CA ILE A 237 3.65 23.64 7.21
C ILE A 237 4.92 24.51 7.23
N ALA A 238 4.77 25.84 7.19
CA ALA A 238 5.91 26.74 7.34
C ALA A 238 6.57 26.66 8.72
N LYS A 239 5.78 26.39 9.77
CA LYS A 239 6.28 26.18 11.14
C LYS A 239 6.85 24.79 11.34
N ASP A 240 6.13 23.80 10.85
CA ASP A 240 6.45 22.37 10.96
C ASP A 240 6.69 21.80 9.56
N PRO A 241 7.91 21.90 8.98
CA PRO A 241 8.19 21.49 7.61
C PRO A 241 7.76 20.05 7.34
N PHE A 242 7.11 19.83 6.19
CA PHE A 242 6.48 18.57 5.83
C PHE A 242 7.02 18.06 4.49
N ARG A 243 7.19 16.78 4.38
CA ARG A 243 7.67 16.12 3.16
C ARG A 243 6.64 15.11 2.67
N ALA A 244 6.41 15.07 1.37
CA ALA A 244 5.51 14.09 0.76
C ALA A 244 6.15 13.49 -0.50
N PHE A 245 5.98 12.18 -0.64
CA PHE A 245 6.22 11.44 -1.86
C PHE A 245 4.91 10.81 -2.32
N LEU A 246 4.48 11.15 -3.55
CA LEU A 246 3.26 10.59 -4.13
C LEU A 246 3.61 9.82 -5.40
N PHE A 247 2.95 8.70 -5.66
CA PHE A 247 3.01 8.09 -6.98
C PHE A 247 1.68 7.42 -7.35
N VAL A 248 1.48 7.27 -8.65
CA VAL A 248 0.29 6.67 -9.23
C VAL A 248 0.63 6.02 -10.57
N GLY A 249 -0.16 5.05 -11.00
CA GLY A 249 -0.09 4.47 -12.33
C GLY A 249 -0.71 5.41 -13.39
N ARG A 250 -0.24 5.32 -14.64
CA ARG A 250 -0.82 6.10 -15.75
C ARG A 250 -2.24 5.66 -16.10
N ASP A 251 -2.49 4.37 -15.91
CA ASP A 251 -3.76 3.70 -16.22
C ASP A 251 -4.63 3.56 -14.96
N ASP A 252 -4.30 4.28 -13.89
CA ASP A 252 -5.03 4.35 -12.64
C ASP A 252 -6.08 5.48 -12.72
N ASP A 253 -7.34 5.20 -12.38
CA ASP A 253 -8.44 6.15 -12.43
C ASP A 253 -8.21 7.37 -11.52
N ASP A 254 -7.41 7.21 -10.45
CA ASP A 254 -7.04 8.28 -9.52
C ASP A 254 -5.84 9.11 -10.01
N SER A 255 -5.22 8.74 -11.15
CA SER A 255 -4.07 9.45 -11.69
C SER A 255 -4.29 10.96 -11.90
N PRO A 256 -5.49 11.43 -12.31
CA PRO A 256 -5.76 12.87 -12.48
C PRO A 256 -5.66 13.68 -11.18
N GLN A 257 -5.81 13.06 -9.99
CA GLN A 257 -5.77 13.77 -8.71
C GLN A 257 -4.35 13.92 -8.14
N THR A 258 -3.42 13.05 -8.51
CA THR A 258 -2.07 13.01 -7.90
C THR A 258 -1.24 14.25 -8.24
N GLY A 259 -1.22 14.69 -9.49
CA GLY A 259 -0.52 15.92 -9.90
C GLY A 259 -1.05 17.18 -9.19
N PRO A 260 -2.37 17.45 -9.23
CA PRO A 260 -3.01 18.51 -8.48
C PRO A 260 -2.72 18.46 -6.97
N MET A 261 -2.75 17.27 -6.34
CA MET A 261 -2.42 17.12 -4.92
C MET A 261 -0.95 17.45 -4.63
N ALA A 262 -0.04 16.98 -5.47
CA ALA A 262 1.38 17.31 -5.36
C ALA A 262 1.62 18.82 -5.48
N ALA A 263 0.96 19.48 -6.44
CA ALA A 263 1.02 20.93 -6.62
C ALA A 263 0.44 21.69 -5.43
N ALA A 264 -0.71 21.24 -4.90
CA ALA A 264 -1.37 21.86 -3.75
C ALA A 264 -0.52 21.76 -2.48
N LEU A 265 0.08 20.60 -2.20
CA LEU A 265 1.02 20.40 -1.10
C LEU A 265 2.26 21.30 -1.24
N ALA A 266 2.86 21.36 -2.43
CA ALA A 266 4.00 22.22 -2.69
C ALA A 266 3.63 23.69 -2.56
N GLY A 267 2.46 24.10 -3.05
CA GLY A 267 1.90 25.42 -2.88
C GLY A 267 1.66 25.79 -1.41
N ALA A 268 1.35 24.82 -0.56
CA ALA A 268 1.28 25.00 0.89
C ALA A 268 2.66 25.03 1.57
N GLY A 269 3.77 24.81 0.85
CA GLY A 269 5.13 24.90 1.37
C GLY A 269 5.76 23.56 1.74
N ALA A 270 5.11 22.42 1.45
CA ALA A 270 5.69 21.11 1.65
C ALA A 270 6.80 20.81 0.63
N GLY A 271 7.77 20.00 1.03
CA GLY A 271 8.77 19.42 0.13
C GLY A 271 8.18 18.22 -0.60
N VAL A 272 7.81 18.38 -1.87
CA VAL A 272 7.06 17.35 -2.61
C VAL A 272 7.87 16.77 -3.75
N THR A 273 7.86 15.45 -3.83
CA THR A 273 8.26 14.69 -5.01
C THR A 273 7.09 13.79 -5.41
N TRP A 274 6.84 13.65 -6.71
CA TRP A 274 5.81 12.74 -7.19
C TRP A 274 6.24 12.05 -8.48
N ALA A 275 5.62 10.92 -8.78
CA ALA A 275 5.92 10.13 -9.96
C ALA A 275 4.64 9.55 -10.60
N LEU A 276 4.67 9.48 -11.93
CA LEU A 276 3.66 8.79 -12.74
C LEU A 276 4.35 7.60 -13.39
N TYR A 277 4.05 6.40 -12.91
CA TYR A 277 4.65 5.17 -13.42
C TYR A 277 3.74 4.49 -14.45
N HIS A 278 4.25 3.49 -15.16
CA HIS A 278 3.42 2.59 -15.95
C HIS A 278 2.68 1.63 -15.03
N GLY A 279 1.42 1.34 -15.34
CA GLY A 279 0.56 0.45 -14.57
C GLY A 279 -0.74 1.10 -14.13
N GLY A 280 -1.63 0.30 -13.59
CA GLY A 280 -2.94 0.70 -13.10
C GLY A 280 -3.01 0.77 -11.58
N HIS A 281 -4.24 0.64 -11.06
CA HIS A 281 -4.54 0.60 -9.63
C HIS A 281 -4.37 -0.83 -9.08
N ASP A 282 -3.16 -1.35 -9.04
CA ASP A 282 -2.91 -2.76 -8.80
C ASP A 282 -1.60 -3.07 -8.04
N TRP A 283 -1.51 -4.32 -7.62
CA TRP A 283 -0.35 -4.83 -6.91
C TRP A 283 0.91 -4.92 -7.77
N GLU A 284 0.84 -4.99 -9.09
CA GLU A 284 2.02 -4.99 -9.96
C GLU A 284 2.75 -3.65 -9.83
N LEU A 285 2.01 -2.55 -9.91
CA LEU A 285 2.54 -1.21 -9.71
C LEU A 285 3.16 -1.06 -8.32
N TRP A 286 2.42 -1.36 -7.26
CA TRP A 286 2.89 -1.14 -5.90
C TRP A 286 4.08 -2.05 -5.56
N HIS A 287 4.01 -3.33 -5.92
CA HIS A 287 5.06 -4.31 -5.67
C HIS A 287 6.39 -3.96 -6.34
N ALA A 288 6.36 -3.40 -7.55
CA ALA A 288 7.55 -2.96 -8.28
C ALA A 288 8.34 -1.86 -7.53
N HIS A 289 7.65 -1.07 -6.69
CA HIS A 289 8.24 0.10 -6.03
C HIS A 289 8.50 -0.07 -4.52
N LEU A 290 8.17 -1.22 -3.90
CA LEU A 290 8.29 -1.44 -2.45
C LEU A 290 9.69 -1.18 -1.89
N ASN A 291 10.74 -1.68 -2.54
CA ASN A 291 12.12 -1.45 -2.10
C ASN A 291 12.48 0.04 -2.15
N GLN A 292 12.02 0.76 -3.16
CA GLN A 292 12.21 2.21 -3.27
C GLN A 292 11.51 2.93 -2.11
N MET A 293 10.29 2.54 -1.78
CA MET A 293 9.51 3.14 -0.70
C MET A 293 10.18 2.94 0.68
N LEU A 294 10.68 1.75 0.95
CA LEU A 294 11.43 1.46 2.17
C LEU A 294 12.70 2.33 2.27
N MET A 295 13.48 2.41 1.20
CA MET A 295 14.70 3.23 1.16
C MET A 295 14.40 4.72 1.30
N LEU A 296 13.32 5.22 0.68
CA LEU A 296 12.88 6.60 0.82
C LEU A 296 12.46 6.90 2.26
N ALA A 297 11.68 6.03 2.90
CA ALA A 297 11.27 6.18 4.30
C ALA A 297 12.49 6.28 5.23
N SER A 298 13.47 5.39 5.03
CA SER A 298 14.73 5.40 5.80
C SER A 298 15.54 6.68 5.57
N ARG A 299 15.68 7.14 4.34
CA ARG A 299 16.35 8.40 4.01
C ARG A 299 15.64 9.59 4.64
N ASP A 300 14.32 9.65 4.52
CA ASP A 300 13.54 10.80 4.92
C ASP A 300 13.49 10.99 6.44
N THR A 301 13.59 9.90 7.20
CA THR A 301 13.76 9.95 8.66
C THR A 301 15.20 10.23 9.09
N SER A 302 16.19 10.18 8.18
CA SER A 302 17.59 10.51 8.47
C SER A 302 17.89 12.01 8.30
N VAL A 303 17.06 12.69 7.51
CA VAL A 303 17.25 14.11 7.16
C VAL A 303 15.93 14.83 7.40
N PRO A 304 15.86 15.71 8.41
CA PRO A 304 14.63 16.48 8.67
C PRO A 304 14.14 17.22 7.43
N PRO A 305 12.82 17.32 7.20
CA PRO A 305 12.27 18.06 6.08
C PRO A 305 12.63 19.55 6.18
N ARG A 306 12.91 20.15 5.03
CA ARG A 306 13.22 21.58 4.92
C ARG A 306 12.03 22.31 4.28
N ARG A 307 11.93 23.60 4.54
CA ARG A 307 10.96 24.47 3.86
C ARG A 307 11.17 24.37 2.34
N SER A 308 10.07 24.25 1.61
CA SER A 308 10.06 24.23 0.15
C SER A 308 9.66 25.58 -0.41
N HIS A 309 10.12 25.89 -1.63
CA HIS A 309 9.79 27.12 -2.35
C HIS A 309 8.60 26.96 -3.31
N GLY A 310 7.71 26.00 -3.05
CA GLY A 310 6.42 25.93 -3.75
C GLY A 310 6.39 25.16 -5.07
N VAL A 311 7.44 24.43 -5.43
CA VAL A 311 7.47 23.63 -6.66
C VAL A 311 7.57 22.14 -6.33
N ALA A 312 6.56 21.36 -6.76
CA ALA A 312 6.62 19.91 -6.73
C ALA A 312 7.63 19.41 -7.77
N ARG A 313 8.56 18.55 -7.36
CA ARG A 313 9.47 17.87 -8.29
C ARG A 313 8.78 16.64 -8.86
N SER A 314 8.57 16.62 -10.18
CA SER A 314 8.18 15.41 -10.88
C SER A 314 9.43 14.56 -11.15
N LEU A 315 9.36 13.28 -10.78
CA LEU A 315 10.32 12.31 -11.28
C LEU A 315 9.85 11.93 -12.68
N THR A 316 10.53 12.46 -13.70
CA THR A 316 10.40 11.92 -15.06
C THR A 316 10.74 10.42 -14.95
N PRO A 317 10.02 9.51 -15.66
CA PRO A 317 10.37 8.10 -15.69
C PRO A 317 11.68 7.91 -16.46
N GLY A 318 12.77 8.30 -15.88
CA GLY A 318 14.11 7.91 -16.24
C GLY A 318 14.41 6.66 -15.47
N VAL A 319 14.63 5.58 -16.19
CA VAL A 319 15.08 4.27 -15.77
C VAL A 319 16.00 4.40 -14.55
N VAL A 320 15.47 4.11 -13.34
CA VAL A 320 16.34 3.67 -12.26
C VAL A 320 16.78 2.27 -12.69
N PRO A 321 18.08 2.02 -12.94
CA PRO A 321 18.54 0.70 -13.32
C PRO A 321 18.20 -0.26 -12.19
N ILE A 322 17.24 -1.17 -12.42
CA ILE A 322 17.08 -2.35 -11.59
C ILE A 322 18.34 -3.17 -11.85
N PRO A 323 19.17 -3.52 -10.84
CA PRO A 323 20.27 -4.43 -11.06
C PRO A 323 19.66 -5.76 -11.49
N HIS A 324 19.77 -6.09 -12.77
CA HIS A 324 19.39 -7.36 -13.30
C HIS A 324 20.29 -8.44 -12.68
N GLY A 325 19.72 -9.26 -11.81
CA GLY A 325 20.29 -10.55 -11.49
C GLY A 325 20.43 -11.33 -12.79
N SER A 326 21.65 -11.79 -13.10
CA SER A 326 21.99 -12.54 -14.30
C SER A 326 21.33 -13.92 -14.29
N GLY A 327 20.05 -13.99 -14.65
CA GLY A 327 19.35 -15.22 -14.98
C GLY A 327 19.43 -15.45 -16.48
N ARG A 328 20.27 -16.42 -16.92
CA ARG A 328 20.33 -16.87 -18.30
C ARG A 328 18.95 -17.35 -18.76
N ARG A 329 18.28 -16.57 -19.61
CA ARG A 329 17.09 -17.02 -20.34
C ARG A 329 17.51 -17.87 -21.52
N HIS A 330 17.16 -19.15 -21.51
CA HIS A 330 17.06 -19.95 -22.73
C HIS A 330 15.81 -19.48 -23.51
N HIS A 331 16.03 -18.72 -24.56
CA HIS A 331 15.01 -18.48 -25.57
C HIS A 331 14.81 -19.72 -26.45
N ARG A 332 13.66 -20.36 -26.31
CA ARG A 332 13.12 -21.20 -27.39
C ARG A 332 12.30 -20.34 -28.33
N HIS A 333 12.77 -20.21 -29.57
CA HIS A 333 12.00 -19.63 -30.66
C HIS A 333 10.80 -20.53 -30.97
N VAL A 334 9.60 -19.99 -30.84
CA VAL A 334 8.41 -20.52 -31.51
C VAL A 334 8.07 -19.53 -32.62
N THR A 335 8.24 -20.00 -33.84
CA THR A 335 7.85 -19.31 -35.07
C THR A 335 6.35 -19.42 -35.26
N GLU A 336 5.63 -18.34 -35.16
CA GLU A 336 4.22 -18.26 -35.52
C GLU A 336 4.08 -17.68 -36.92
N ARG A 337 3.57 -18.51 -37.84
CA ARG A 337 3.25 -18.13 -39.22
C ARG A 337 1.96 -17.35 -39.26
N ALA A 338 2.02 -16.14 -39.77
CA ALA A 338 0.88 -15.35 -40.15
C ALA A 338 0.15 -15.99 -41.34
N ASP A 339 -1.15 -16.22 -41.22
CA ASP A 339 -2.02 -16.52 -42.37
C ASP A 339 -2.99 -15.36 -42.59
N ARG A 340 -2.76 -14.68 -43.74
CA ARG A 340 -3.65 -13.64 -44.26
C ARG A 340 -4.71 -14.30 -45.10
N ARG A 341 -5.99 -14.14 -44.77
CA ARG A 341 -7.04 -14.29 -45.79
C ARG A 341 -8.04 -13.12 -45.72
N LYS A 342 -8.14 -12.53 -46.89
CA LYS A 342 -9.09 -11.49 -47.31
C LYS A 342 -10.52 -11.99 -47.26
N ALA A 343 -11.44 -11.13 -46.92
CA ALA A 343 -12.77 -11.12 -47.54
C ALA A 343 -13.29 -9.70 -47.70
N ARG A 344 -13.57 -9.39 -48.92
CA ARG A 344 -14.25 -8.18 -49.43
C ARG A 344 -15.76 -8.44 -49.46
N HIS A 345 -16.51 -7.35 -49.60
CA HIS A 345 -17.91 -7.17 -50.02
C HIS A 345 -18.92 -7.15 -48.86
N GLY A 346 -19.87 -6.24 -48.80
CA GLY A 346 -20.47 -5.41 -49.81
C GLY A 346 -21.39 -4.33 -49.21
N ARG A 347 -21.48 -3.25 -49.94
CA ARG A 347 -22.40 -2.14 -49.82
C ARG A 347 -23.87 -2.55 -50.12
N ARG A 348 -24.80 -1.93 -49.42
CA ARG A 348 -26.09 -1.35 -49.93
C ARG A 348 -26.87 -0.82 -48.74
N GLU A 349 -27.10 0.49 -48.63
CA GLU A 349 -28.20 1.31 -49.12
C GLU A 349 -29.56 0.89 -48.60
N GLY A 350 -30.21 1.81 -47.86
CA GLY A 350 -31.62 1.92 -47.99
C GLY A 350 -32.43 2.49 -46.81
N ARG A 351 -32.64 3.81 -46.87
CA ARG A 351 -33.90 4.54 -46.63
C ARG A 351 -34.50 4.66 -45.24
N ARG A 352 -34.50 5.88 -44.78
CA ARG A 352 -35.54 6.78 -44.23
C ARG A 352 -36.87 6.15 -43.78
N SER A 353 -37.30 6.50 -42.58
CA SER A 353 -38.60 7.12 -42.38
C SER A 353 -38.66 7.93 -41.07
N ARG A 354 -39.30 9.05 -41.20
CA ARG A 354 -39.54 10.14 -40.24
C ARG A 354 -40.79 9.90 -39.41
N VAL A 355 -40.76 10.39 -38.14
CA VAL A 355 -41.72 11.34 -37.53
C VAL A 355 -43.05 10.74 -37.01
N PRO A 356 -43.74 11.38 -36.02
CA PRO A 356 -43.42 12.35 -34.97
C PRO A 356 -44.14 12.07 -33.61
N PRO A 357 -44.21 13.09 -32.69
CA PRO A 357 -44.56 12.93 -31.27
C PRO A 357 -46.04 13.23 -30.96
N ALA A 358 -46.46 12.87 -29.75
CA ALA A 358 -47.51 13.45 -28.90
C ALA A 358 -48.02 12.37 -27.93
N ARG A 359 -48.15 12.55 -26.67
CA ARG A 359 -48.70 13.59 -25.79
C ARG A 359 -48.09 13.41 -24.40
#